data_4852b206601e7f169094379f9d16a930
#
_entry.id   4852b206601e7f169094379f9d16a930
#
_cell.length_a   1.000
_cell.length_b   1.000
_cell.length_c   1.000
_cell.angle_alpha   90.00
_cell.angle_beta   90.00
_cell.angle_gamma   90.00
#
_symmetry.space_group_name_H-M   'P 1'
#
loop_
_entity.id
_entity.type
_entity.pdbx_description
1 polymer ?
#
loop_
_entity_poly.entity_id
_entity_poly.type
_entity_poly.pdbx_seq_one_letter_code
_entity_poly.pdbx_strand_id
1 'polypeptide(L)'
;VSDQAVLLVTNILLGLVLNLALLFVAREYPATLRKSQRVWAGAGLCMVLAWLLLGLRAMGANALSVIAANAVLGFGLAEYARALQQFSGRQAALSRSVASALIFAVITALVYYFGVNRDLRAALVNVMAIAMLSYVFVEARRTLEFSPLATKLTMAALAAFALILLLRSSYLVANMVAVPMLAQQQTVAQQLISAGLTACFALLTFAFSIMCKERLTNELHRLVRYDSLTGTLNRAPWRAEFNSHFERGRQFSVLLFDIDHFKSVNDAYGHSAGDAVLQSIAACARVLFGERVGRLGGEEFAVIVPAMSESRALELGERFRSAVSDLKIVHGSETLNTTISLGVADAIGFENTKDLLKA
;
A
#
# COMPACT_ATOMS: atom_id res chain seq x y z
N VAL A 1 39.02 -9.68 -17.25
CA VAL A 1 38.15 -9.05 -16.26
C VAL A 1 37.79 -10.12 -15.23
N SER A 2 38.07 -9.91 -13.96
CA SER A 2 37.73 -10.92 -12.93
C SER A 2 36.21 -11.06 -12.84
N ASP A 3 35.72 -12.29 -12.59
CA ASP A 3 34.28 -12.57 -12.43
C ASP A 3 33.63 -11.69 -11.37
N GLN A 4 34.38 -11.30 -10.34
CA GLN A 4 33.93 -10.37 -9.31
C GLN A 4 33.68 -8.96 -9.84
N ALA A 5 34.47 -8.48 -10.77
CA ALA A 5 34.27 -7.16 -11.39
C ALA A 5 33.04 -7.18 -12.30
N VAL A 6 32.82 -8.27 -13.05
CA VAL A 6 31.62 -8.44 -13.87
C VAL A 6 30.36 -8.41 -12.99
N LEU A 7 30.36 -9.15 -11.90
CA LEU A 7 29.23 -9.20 -10.96
C LEU A 7 28.94 -7.84 -10.31
N LEU A 8 29.96 -7.12 -9.90
CA LEU A 8 29.84 -5.77 -9.34
C LEU A 8 29.21 -4.81 -10.36
N VAL A 9 29.71 -4.80 -11.60
CA VAL A 9 29.19 -3.94 -12.67
C VAL A 9 27.73 -4.30 -12.98
N THR A 10 27.41 -5.59 -13.05
CA THR A 10 26.05 -6.07 -13.29
C THR A 10 25.09 -5.59 -12.17
N ASN A 11 25.49 -5.69 -10.91
CA ASN A 11 24.69 -5.24 -9.76
C ASN A 11 24.45 -3.73 -9.79
N ILE A 12 25.49 -2.96 -10.12
CA ILE A 12 25.40 -1.49 -10.25
C ILE A 12 24.43 -1.13 -11.37
N LEU A 13 24.60 -1.71 -12.56
CA LEU A 13 23.75 -1.43 -13.72
C LEU A 13 22.29 -1.81 -13.46
N LEU A 14 22.05 -3.02 -12.95
CA LEU A 14 20.71 -3.46 -12.61
C LEU A 14 20.05 -2.57 -11.56
N GLY A 15 20.78 -2.23 -10.49
CA GLY A 15 20.29 -1.34 -9.45
C GLY A 15 19.99 0.06 -9.99
N LEU A 16 20.84 0.60 -10.84
CA LEU A 16 20.65 1.91 -11.47
C LEU A 16 19.39 1.90 -12.37
N VAL A 17 19.29 0.93 -13.29
CA VAL A 17 18.15 0.83 -14.22
C VAL A 17 16.83 0.68 -13.47
N LEU A 18 16.75 -0.21 -12.48
CA LEU A 18 15.54 -0.45 -11.71
C LEU A 18 15.09 0.82 -10.95
N ASN A 19 16.01 1.53 -10.30
CA ASN A 19 15.64 2.70 -9.50
C ASN A 19 15.37 3.93 -10.36
N LEU A 20 16.06 4.12 -11.49
CA LEU A 20 15.73 5.18 -12.44
C LEU A 20 14.39 4.93 -13.12
N ALA A 21 14.07 3.68 -13.50
CA ALA A 21 12.76 3.31 -14.01
C ALA A 21 11.66 3.60 -12.98
N LEU A 22 11.91 3.29 -11.69
CA LEU A 22 10.97 3.58 -10.62
C LEU A 22 10.75 5.09 -10.44
N LEU A 23 11.79 5.92 -10.54
CA LEU A 23 11.68 7.38 -10.50
C LEU A 23 10.90 7.93 -11.69
N PHE A 24 11.05 7.33 -12.86
CA PHE A 24 10.29 7.71 -14.05
C PHE A 24 8.80 7.39 -13.88
N VAL A 25 8.48 6.16 -13.51
CA VAL A 25 7.10 5.71 -13.26
C VAL A 25 6.46 6.49 -12.11
N ALA A 26 7.25 6.93 -11.11
CA ALA A 26 6.73 7.75 -10.00
C ALA A 26 6.02 9.03 -10.44
N ARG A 27 6.30 9.54 -11.65
CA ARG A 27 5.66 10.77 -12.17
C ARG A 27 4.17 10.58 -12.41
N GLU A 28 3.75 9.36 -12.75
CA GLU A 28 2.36 9.00 -13.05
C GLU A 28 1.49 8.84 -11.79
N TYR A 29 2.11 8.75 -10.61
CA TYR A 29 1.39 8.51 -9.35
C TYR A 29 0.92 9.81 -8.69
N PRO A 30 -0.19 9.76 -7.92
CA PRO A 30 -0.63 10.85 -7.04
C PRO A 30 0.48 11.30 -6.07
N ALA A 31 0.44 12.55 -5.61
CA ALA A 31 1.51 13.17 -4.81
C ALA A 31 1.94 12.35 -3.59
N THR A 32 0.99 11.70 -2.92
CA THR A 32 1.22 10.85 -1.74
C THR A 32 2.07 9.62 -2.07
N LEU A 33 1.69 8.85 -3.09
CA LEU A 33 2.43 7.66 -3.53
C LEU A 33 3.73 8.02 -4.24
N ARG A 34 3.74 9.11 -5.01
CA ARG A 34 4.93 9.66 -5.67
C ARG A 34 6.05 9.94 -4.68
N LYS A 35 5.73 10.54 -3.53
CA LYS A 35 6.71 10.83 -2.48
C LYS A 35 7.34 9.56 -1.93
N SER A 36 6.54 8.58 -1.56
CA SER A 36 6.98 7.28 -1.06
C SER A 36 7.86 6.54 -2.08
N GLN A 37 7.45 6.54 -3.35
CA GLN A 37 8.16 5.88 -4.43
C GLN A 37 9.51 6.53 -4.75
N ARG A 38 9.60 7.86 -4.69
CA ARG A 38 10.86 8.59 -4.83
C ARG A 38 11.84 8.30 -3.70
N VAL A 39 11.34 8.19 -2.47
CA VAL A 39 12.16 7.84 -1.31
C VAL A 39 12.67 6.40 -1.44
N TRP A 40 11.83 5.45 -1.88
CA TRP A 40 12.25 4.07 -2.13
C TRP A 40 13.34 3.99 -3.20
N ALA A 41 13.15 4.65 -4.34
CA ALA A 41 14.14 4.69 -5.41
C ALA A 41 15.44 5.36 -4.95
N GLY A 42 15.36 6.43 -4.16
CA GLY A 42 16.53 7.07 -3.53
C GLY A 42 17.29 6.12 -2.63
N ALA A 43 16.59 5.31 -1.82
CA ALA A 43 17.20 4.25 -1.03
C ALA A 43 17.96 3.25 -1.89
N GLY A 44 17.37 2.81 -3.00
CA GLY A 44 18.02 1.93 -3.96
C GLY A 44 19.25 2.53 -4.62
N LEU A 45 19.21 3.83 -4.97
CA LEU A 45 20.39 4.54 -5.49
C LEU A 45 21.51 4.67 -4.44
N CYS A 46 21.16 4.81 -3.15
CA CYS A 46 22.15 4.71 -2.07
C CYS A 46 22.83 3.32 -2.02
N MET A 47 22.08 2.22 -2.26
CA MET A 47 22.70 0.90 -2.36
C MET A 47 23.69 0.83 -3.53
N VAL A 48 23.32 1.35 -4.69
CA VAL A 48 24.21 1.42 -5.88
C VAL A 48 25.48 2.23 -5.54
N LEU A 49 25.33 3.39 -4.91
CA LEU A 49 26.46 4.23 -4.49
C LEU A 49 27.35 3.51 -3.47
N ALA A 50 26.77 2.80 -2.50
CA ALA A 50 27.54 2.01 -1.55
C ALA A 50 28.38 0.92 -2.23
N TRP A 51 27.81 0.22 -3.23
CA TRP A 51 28.55 -0.77 -4.01
C TRP A 51 29.67 -0.15 -4.86
N LEU A 52 29.43 1.03 -5.47
CA LEU A 52 30.47 1.79 -6.16
C LEU A 52 31.63 2.15 -5.24
N LEU A 53 31.34 2.71 -4.06
CA LEU A 53 32.36 3.07 -3.08
C LEU A 53 33.16 1.87 -2.57
N LEU A 54 32.49 0.71 -2.39
CA LEU A 54 33.17 -0.53 -2.04
C LEU A 54 34.02 -1.09 -3.21
N GLY A 55 33.57 -0.91 -4.44
CA GLY A 55 34.31 -1.30 -5.65
C GLY A 55 35.61 -0.52 -5.84
N LEU A 56 35.63 0.78 -5.49
CA LEU A 56 36.83 1.61 -5.54
C LEU A 56 37.97 1.09 -4.63
N ARG A 57 37.64 0.26 -3.65
CA ARG A 57 38.62 -0.41 -2.80
C ARG A 57 39.58 -1.30 -3.59
N ALA A 58 39.13 -1.94 -4.67
CA ALA A 58 39.97 -2.73 -5.54
C ALA A 58 41.05 -1.89 -6.27
N MET A 59 40.84 -0.56 -6.33
CA MET A 59 41.76 0.43 -6.94
C MET A 59 42.65 1.13 -5.91
N GLY A 60 42.78 0.59 -4.67
CA GLY A 60 43.64 1.17 -3.63
C GLY A 60 42.96 2.20 -2.73
N ALA A 61 41.61 2.25 -2.71
CA ALA A 61 40.89 3.17 -1.85
C ALA A 61 41.09 2.88 -0.36
N ASN A 62 41.20 3.94 0.43
CA ASN A 62 41.56 3.95 1.85
C ASN A 62 40.35 3.75 2.80
N ALA A 63 40.59 3.88 4.10
CA ALA A 63 39.57 3.81 5.15
C ALA A 63 38.34 4.64 4.88
N LEU A 64 38.51 5.82 4.31
CA LEU A 64 37.42 6.77 4.06
C LEU A 64 36.35 6.23 3.11
N SER A 65 36.76 5.49 2.04
CA SER A 65 35.80 4.89 1.10
C SER A 65 34.96 3.80 1.73
N VAL A 66 35.53 3.00 2.66
CA VAL A 66 34.82 1.95 3.38
C VAL A 66 33.82 2.55 4.39
N ILE A 67 34.24 3.59 5.12
CA ILE A 67 33.39 4.31 6.09
C ILE A 67 32.23 5.00 5.34
N ALA A 68 32.53 5.69 4.26
CA ALA A 68 31.51 6.36 3.43
C ALA A 68 30.50 5.35 2.84
N ALA A 69 30.98 4.22 2.30
CA ALA A 69 30.12 3.17 1.75
C ALA A 69 29.11 2.63 2.78
N ASN A 70 29.60 2.34 4.00
CA ASN A 70 28.74 1.82 5.05
C ASN A 70 27.80 2.88 5.64
N ALA A 71 28.21 4.15 5.69
CA ALA A 71 27.31 5.27 6.03
C ALA A 71 26.15 5.37 5.04
N VAL A 72 26.45 5.35 3.72
CA VAL A 72 25.44 5.38 2.66
C VAL A 72 24.55 4.15 2.69
N LEU A 73 25.10 2.97 2.99
CA LEU A 73 24.33 1.73 3.20
C LEU A 73 23.31 1.90 4.35
N GLY A 74 23.77 2.37 5.50
CA GLY A 74 22.91 2.59 6.67
C GLY A 74 21.81 3.62 6.40
N PHE A 75 22.15 4.72 5.70
CA PHE A 75 21.17 5.71 5.26
C PHE A 75 20.11 5.08 4.35
N GLY A 76 20.52 4.36 3.31
CA GLY A 76 19.62 3.76 2.33
C GLY A 76 18.70 2.70 2.96
N LEU A 77 19.19 1.87 3.87
CA LEU A 77 18.35 0.90 4.59
C LEU A 77 17.26 1.61 5.42
N ALA A 78 17.60 2.72 6.09
CA ALA A 78 16.60 3.52 6.83
C ALA A 78 15.59 4.22 5.92
N GLU A 79 16.01 4.62 4.71
CA GLU A 79 15.12 5.22 3.72
C GLU A 79 14.06 4.23 3.21
N TYR A 80 14.33 2.93 3.13
CA TYR A 80 13.30 1.94 2.83
C TYR A 80 12.20 1.92 3.91
N ALA A 81 12.56 1.97 5.20
CA ALA A 81 11.57 2.08 6.26
C ALA A 81 10.78 3.40 6.16
N ARG A 82 11.47 4.51 5.85
CA ARG A 82 10.83 5.82 5.64
C ARG A 82 9.84 5.81 4.48
N ALA A 83 10.17 5.14 3.38
CA ALA A 83 9.26 4.98 2.24
C ALA A 83 7.99 4.22 2.62
N LEU A 84 8.10 3.12 3.40
CA LEU A 84 6.95 2.36 3.90
C LEU A 84 6.08 3.17 4.86
N GLN A 85 6.68 3.99 5.73
CA GLN A 85 5.96 4.90 6.61
C GLN A 85 5.15 5.92 5.80
N GLN A 86 5.77 6.54 4.79
CA GLN A 86 5.08 7.47 3.88
C GLN A 86 4.00 6.78 3.06
N PHE A 87 4.25 5.55 2.60
CA PHE A 87 3.25 4.73 1.91
C PHE A 87 2.01 4.51 2.79
N SER A 88 2.17 4.30 4.10
CA SER A 88 1.09 4.16 5.07
C SER A 88 0.48 5.50 5.53
N GLY A 89 0.86 6.64 4.94
CA GLY A 89 0.38 7.96 5.32
C GLY A 89 0.94 8.49 6.64
N ARG A 90 1.96 7.85 7.22
CA ARG A 90 2.57 8.27 8.49
C ARG A 90 3.68 9.28 8.28
N GLN A 91 3.88 10.13 9.28
CA GLN A 91 5.03 11.06 9.28
C GLN A 91 6.33 10.27 9.45
N ALA A 92 7.31 10.57 8.58
CA ALA A 92 8.59 9.88 8.52
C ALA A 92 9.72 10.90 8.58
N ALA A 93 10.43 10.94 9.69
CA ALA A 93 11.49 11.90 9.93
C ALA A 93 12.80 11.48 9.24
N LEU A 94 13.41 12.40 8.48
CA LEU A 94 14.71 12.20 7.83
C LEU A 94 15.84 12.02 8.86
N SER A 95 15.68 12.59 10.06
CA SER A 95 16.68 12.48 11.13
C SER A 95 17.03 11.05 11.51
N ARG A 96 16.08 10.11 11.40
CA ARG A 96 16.34 8.68 11.67
C ARG A 96 17.26 8.07 10.62
N SER A 97 17.12 8.44 9.36
CA SER A 97 18.01 7.96 8.29
C SER A 97 19.42 8.55 8.43
N VAL A 98 19.52 9.82 8.82
CA VAL A 98 20.81 10.45 9.13
C VAL A 98 21.46 9.79 10.35
N ALA A 99 20.71 9.53 11.43
CA ALA A 99 21.22 8.84 12.60
C ALA A 99 21.74 7.42 12.27
N SER A 100 21.00 6.67 11.43
CA SER A 100 21.46 5.36 10.94
C SER A 100 22.79 5.47 10.17
N ALA A 101 22.93 6.44 9.26
CA ALA A 101 24.17 6.69 8.53
C ALA A 101 25.34 6.97 9.47
N LEU A 102 25.13 7.82 10.48
CA LEU A 102 26.15 8.16 11.48
C LEU A 102 26.56 6.95 12.31
N ILE A 103 25.61 6.14 12.76
CA ILE A 103 25.88 4.91 13.51
C ILE A 103 26.74 3.95 12.67
N PHE A 104 26.39 3.73 11.41
CA PHE A 104 27.16 2.88 10.51
C PHE A 104 28.58 3.44 10.28
N ALA A 105 28.70 4.75 10.07
CA ALA A 105 29.99 5.42 9.88
C ALA A 105 30.88 5.26 11.14
N VAL A 106 30.36 5.61 12.31
CA VAL A 106 31.13 5.56 13.58
C VAL A 106 31.58 4.16 13.89
N ILE A 107 30.68 3.16 13.86
CA ILE A 107 31.05 1.78 14.15
C ILE A 107 32.08 1.27 13.13
N THR A 108 31.89 1.57 11.83
CA THR A 108 32.85 1.17 10.80
C THR A 108 34.22 1.81 11.03
N ALA A 109 34.27 3.10 11.40
CA ALA A 109 35.51 3.81 11.69
C ALA A 109 36.21 3.19 12.89
N LEU A 110 35.51 2.97 14.01
CA LEU A 110 36.06 2.36 15.22
C LEU A 110 36.67 1.00 14.90
N VAL A 111 35.94 0.06 14.29
CA VAL A 111 36.45 -1.27 13.98
C VAL A 111 37.56 -1.27 12.94
N TYR A 112 37.63 -0.25 12.09
CA TYR A 112 38.70 -0.06 11.13
C TYR A 112 39.99 0.40 11.81
N TYR A 113 39.93 1.45 12.64
CA TYR A 113 41.11 2.02 13.31
C TYR A 113 41.65 1.19 14.47
N PHE A 114 40.77 0.39 15.11
CA PHE A 114 41.21 -0.60 16.11
C PHE A 114 41.86 -1.85 15.49
N GLY A 115 42.13 -1.88 14.20
CA GLY A 115 42.82 -2.97 13.52
C GLY A 115 42.05 -4.29 13.45
N VAL A 116 40.70 -4.23 13.58
CA VAL A 116 39.87 -5.44 13.51
C VAL A 116 40.01 -6.08 12.12
N ASN A 117 40.11 -7.42 12.10
CA ASN A 117 40.25 -8.20 10.87
C ASN A 117 39.14 -7.84 9.87
N ARG A 118 39.46 -7.86 8.55
CA ARG A 118 38.58 -7.51 7.44
C ARG A 118 37.27 -8.28 7.49
N ASP A 119 37.31 -9.59 7.70
CA ASP A 119 36.15 -10.46 7.63
C ASP A 119 35.22 -10.25 8.83
N LEU A 120 35.78 -10.03 10.01
CA LEU A 120 35.03 -9.66 11.21
C LEU A 120 34.35 -8.29 11.05
N ARG A 121 35.02 -7.29 10.44
CA ARG A 121 34.41 -6.00 10.12
C ARG A 121 33.22 -6.17 9.19
N ALA A 122 33.34 -7.00 8.14
CA ALA A 122 32.27 -7.28 7.21
C ALA A 122 31.09 -8.00 7.89
N ALA A 123 31.36 -8.95 8.80
CA ALA A 123 30.34 -9.63 9.58
C ALA A 123 29.60 -8.66 10.51
N LEU A 124 30.28 -7.74 11.17
CA LEU A 124 29.64 -6.71 12.01
C LEU A 124 28.73 -5.78 11.22
N VAL A 125 29.16 -5.35 10.03
CA VAL A 125 28.31 -4.54 9.13
C VAL A 125 27.07 -5.33 8.69
N ASN A 126 27.19 -6.63 8.40
CA ASN A 126 26.03 -7.47 8.09
C ASN A 126 25.06 -7.55 9.27
N VAL A 127 25.54 -7.69 10.51
CA VAL A 127 24.68 -7.71 11.72
C VAL A 127 23.91 -6.39 11.84
N MET A 128 24.56 -5.26 11.63
CA MET A 128 23.91 -3.95 11.63
C MET A 128 22.86 -3.85 10.52
N ALA A 129 23.18 -4.34 9.31
CA ALA A 129 22.24 -4.38 8.21
C ALA A 129 21.03 -5.29 8.50
N ILE A 130 21.22 -6.45 9.13
CA ILE A 130 20.14 -7.34 9.57
C ILE A 130 19.22 -6.62 10.58
N ALA A 131 19.78 -5.89 11.54
CA ALA A 131 18.96 -5.10 12.49
C ALA A 131 18.11 -4.04 11.77
N MET A 132 18.67 -3.35 10.77
CA MET A 132 17.92 -2.39 9.95
C MET A 132 16.87 -3.07 9.06
N LEU A 133 17.18 -4.23 8.46
CA LEU A 133 16.20 -5.01 7.68
C LEU A 133 15.04 -5.50 8.57
N SER A 134 15.33 -5.87 9.82
CA SER A 134 14.29 -6.23 10.79
C SER A 134 13.37 -5.03 11.10
N TYR A 135 13.93 -3.83 11.21
CA TYR A 135 13.13 -2.61 11.35
C TYR A 135 12.27 -2.36 10.09
N VAL A 136 12.84 -2.48 8.87
CA VAL A 136 12.08 -2.37 7.62
C VAL A 136 10.98 -3.42 7.55
N PHE A 137 11.23 -4.66 8.01
CA PHE A 137 10.23 -5.73 8.07
C PHE A 137 9.04 -5.38 8.98
N VAL A 138 9.29 -4.81 10.15
CA VAL A 138 8.22 -4.35 11.06
C VAL A 138 7.40 -3.25 10.40
N GLU A 139 8.04 -2.31 9.70
CA GLU A 139 7.33 -1.26 8.97
C GLU A 139 6.54 -1.83 7.78
N ALA A 140 7.09 -2.82 7.05
CA ALA A 140 6.39 -3.50 5.97
C ALA A 140 5.12 -4.20 6.47
N ARG A 141 5.18 -4.88 7.62
CA ARG A 141 4.02 -5.56 8.20
C ARG A 141 2.82 -4.62 8.41
N ARG A 142 3.07 -3.34 8.67
CA ARG A 142 2.02 -2.32 8.88
C ARG A 142 1.33 -1.90 7.59
N THR A 143 1.80 -2.34 6.42
CA THR A 143 1.19 -2.08 5.12
C THR A 143 0.25 -3.18 4.64
N LEU A 144 0.05 -4.25 5.44
CA LEU A 144 -0.79 -5.41 5.08
C LEU A 144 -2.24 -5.04 4.73
N GLU A 145 -2.80 -4.02 5.38
CA GLU A 145 -4.17 -3.55 5.12
C GLU A 145 -4.33 -2.95 3.72
N PHE A 146 -3.26 -2.35 3.17
CA PHE A 146 -3.30 -1.65 1.89
C PHE A 146 -2.99 -2.54 0.69
N SER A 147 -2.16 -3.55 0.88
CA SER A 147 -1.63 -4.41 -0.19
C SER A 147 -1.14 -5.75 0.39
N PRO A 148 -2.06 -6.70 0.68
CA PRO A 148 -1.71 -7.93 1.39
C PRO A 148 -0.69 -8.81 0.65
N LEU A 149 -0.84 -9.00 -0.67
CA LEU A 149 0.03 -9.86 -1.45
C LEU A 149 1.44 -9.27 -1.59
N ALA A 150 1.53 -8.03 -2.05
CA ALA A 150 2.82 -7.39 -2.25
C ALA A 150 3.56 -7.16 -0.92
N THR A 151 2.84 -6.90 0.18
CA THR A 151 3.44 -6.83 1.52
C THR A 151 4.04 -8.18 1.93
N LYS A 152 3.35 -9.29 1.72
CA LYS A 152 3.90 -10.64 1.99
C LYS A 152 5.15 -10.91 1.15
N LEU A 153 5.16 -10.54 -0.13
CA LEU A 153 6.33 -10.65 -0.99
C LEU A 153 7.50 -9.79 -0.48
N THR A 154 7.23 -8.55 -0.06
CA THR A 154 8.24 -7.66 0.55
C THR A 154 8.82 -8.28 1.82
N MET A 155 7.98 -8.80 2.71
CA MET A 155 8.41 -9.45 3.94
C MET A 155 9.25 -10.71 3.67
N ALA A 156 8.86 -11.54 2.70
CA ALA A 156 9.61 -12.72 2.30
C ALA A 156 10.98 -12.35 1.70
N ALA A 157 11.04 -11.32 0.86
CA ALA A 157 12.30 -10.84 0.29
C ALA A 157 13.23 -10.24 1.37
N LEU A 158 12.70 -9.50 2.36
CA LEU A 158 13.47 -8.99 3.50
C LEU A 158 14.02 -10.13 4.38
N ALA A 159 13.21 -11.15 4.64
CA ALA A 159 13.62 -12.32 5.40
C ALA A 159 14.73 -13.12 4.66
N ALA A 160 14.59 -13.32 3.35
CA ALA A 160 15.59 -13.95 2.52
C ALA A 160 16.89 -13.13 2.51
N PHE A 161 16.79 -11.80 2.40
CA PHE A 161 17.94 -10.90 2.44
C PHE A 161 18.70 -11.03 3.80
N ALA A 162 17.98 -10.97 4.91
CA ALA A 162 18.56 -11.13 6.24
C ALA A 162 19.22 -12.52 6.42
N LEU A 163 18.57 -13.58 5.91
CA LEU A 163 19.12 -14.94 5.93
C LEU A 163 20.44 -15.03 5.13
N ILE A 164 20.49 -14.47 3.93
CA ILE A 164 21.71 -14.45 3.10
C ILE A 164 22.84 -13.69 3.82
N LEU A 165 22.55 -12.55 4.47
CA LEU A 165 23.55 -11.81 5.26
C LEU A 165 24.02 -12.60 6.47
N LEU A 166 23.14 -13.36 7.13
CA LEU A 166 23.48 -14.23 8.24
C LEU A 166 24.40 -15.37 7.78
N LEU A 167 24.06 -16.06 6.71
CA LEU A 167 24.88 -17.12 6.10
C LEU A 167 26.25 -16.57 5.66
N ARG A 168 26.28 -15.37 5.06
CA ARG A 168 27.52 -14.68 4.72
C ARG A 168 28.39 -14.39 5.95
N SER A 169 27.77 -13.92 7.03
CA SER A 169 28.50 -13.63 8.27
C SER A 169 29.09 -14.89 8.89
N SER A 170 28.29 -15.97 8.93
CA SER A 170 28.76 -17.28 9.42
C SER A 170 29.92 -17.83 8.58
N TYR A 171 29.81 -17.69 7.24
CA TYR A 171 30.87 -18.08 6.31
C TYR A 171 32.17 -17.28 6.54
N LEU A 172 32.07 -15.95 6.70
CA LEU A 172 33.21 -15.08 6.96
C LEU A 172 33.92 -15.45 8.28
N VAL A 173 33.15 -15.71 9.35
CA VAL A 173 33.68 -16.09 10.66
C VAL A 173 34.31 -17.49 10.59
N ALA A 174 33.68 -18.46 9.94
CA ALA A 174 34.23 -19.82 9.80
C ALA A 174 35.58 -19.82 9.03
N ASN A 175 35.71 -18.99 7.99
CA ASN A 175 36.97 -18.89 7.25
C ASN A 175 38.11 -18.22 8.00
N MET A 176 37.85 -17.50 9.10
CA MET A 176 38.90 -16.98 9.98
C MET A 176 39.64 -18.09 10.72
N VAL A 177 39.00 -19.27 10.88
CA VAL A 177 39.53 -20.42 11.64
C VAL A 177 40.07 -21.51 10.70
N ALA A 178 39.68 -21.52 9.43
CA ALA A 178 40.00 -22.59 8.48
C ALA A 178 41.29 -22.35 7.66
N VAL A 179 42.00 -23.44 7.41
CA VAL A 179 43.30 -23.51 6.71
C VAL A 179 43.16 -23.11 5.21
N PRO A 180 44.22 -22.56 4.57
CA PRO A 180 44.17 -21.91 3.23
C PRO A 180 43.80 -22.81 2.02
N MET A 181 43.56 -24.09 2.18
CA MET A 181 43.29 -25.02 1.08
C MET A 181 41.97 -24.83 0.33
N LEU A 182 41.09 -23.94 0.81
CA LEU A 182 39.71 -23.74 0.25
C LEU A 182 39.57 -22.46 -0.59
N ALA A 183 40.66 -21.80 -0.99
CA ALA A 183 40.61 -20.49 -1.67
C ALA A 183 39.80 -20.48 -3.00
N GLN A 184 39.75 -21.60 -3.71
CA GLN A 184 39.04 -21.69 -5.01
C GLN A 184 37.53 -21.92 -4.83
N GLN A 185 37.11 -22.57 -3.72
CA GLN A 185 35.67 -22.69 -3.38
C GLN A 185 35.12 -21.38 -2.79
N GLN A 186 35.98 -20.52 -2.26
CA GLN A 186 35.56 -19.20 -1.73
C GLN A 186 34.99 -18.28 -2.79
N THR A 187 35.45 -18.34 -4.03
CA THR A 187 34.95 -17.49 -5.13
C THR A 187 33.52 -17.82 -5.54
N VAL A 188 33.16 -19.10 -5.65
CA VAL A 188 31.79 -19.52 -6.03
C VAL A 188 30.77 -19.17 -4.95
N ALA A 189 31.10 -19.42 -3.68
CA ALA A 189 30.20 -19.05 -2.56
C ALA A 189 29.94 -17.54 -2.51
N GLN A 190 30.98 -16.73 -2.70
CA GLN A 190 30.84 -15.27 -2.73
C GLN A 190 30.01 -14.80 -3.92
N GLN A 191 30.14 -15.42 -5.10
CA GLN A 191 29.33 -15.14 -6.27
C GLN A 191 27.84 -15.46 -6.02
N LEU A 192 27.51 -16.63 -5.45
CA LEU A 192 26.15 -17.03 -5.12
C LEU A 192 25.52 -16.09 -4.10
N ILE A 193 26.26 -15.71 -3.06
CA ILE A 193 25.81 -14.74 -2.05
C ILE A 193 25.50 -13.38 -2.71
N SER A 194 26.41 -12.88 -3.55
CA SER A 194 26.23 -11.61 -4.24
C SER A 194 25.02 -11.64 -5.18
N ALA A 195 24.87 -12.69 -5.95
CA ALA A 195 23.70 -12.90 -6.83
C ALA A 195 22.40 -12.96 -6.02
N GLY A 196 22.39 -13.67 -4.89
CA GLY A 196 21.24 -13.74 -3.99
C GLY A 196 20.86 -12.38 -3.40
N LEU A 197 21.81 -11.59 -2.95
CA LEU A 197 21.58 -10.23 -2.45
C LEU A 197 21.00 -9.32 -3.55
N THR A 198 21.52 -9.44 -4.78
CA THR A 198 20.99 -8.68 -5.93
C THR A 198 19.56 -9.09 -6.28
N ALA A 199 19.27 -10.39 -6.28
CA ALA A 199 17.93 -10.90 -6.51
C ALA A 199 16.94 -10.39 -5.43
N CYS A 200 17.32 -10.42 -4.16
CA CYS A 200 16.51 -9.87 -3.07
C CYS A 200 16.25 -8.36 -3.26
N PHE A 201 17.28 -7.60 -3.65
CA PHE A 201 17.14 -6.18 -3.93
C PHE A 201 16.16 -5.89 -5.08
N ALA A 202 16.25 -6.65 -6.18
CA ALA A 202 15.34 -6.54 -7.30
C ALA A 202 13.91 -6.91 -6.90
N LEU A 203 13.74 -8.01 -6.16
CA LEU A 203 12.44 -8.45 -5.64
C LEU A 203 11.80 -7.43 -4.71
N LEU A 204 12.57 -6.80 -3.82
CA LEU A 204 12.09 -5.74 -2.92
C LEU A 204 11.58 -4.54 -3.71
N THR A 205 12.31 -4.09 -4.74
CA THR A 205 11.92 -2.96 -5.57
C THR A 205 10.68 -3.28 -6.40
N PHE A 206 10.60 -4.50 -6.95
CA PHE A 206 9.44 -4.98 -7.69
C PHE A 206 8.19 -5.11 -6.79
N ALA A 207 8.33 -5.72 -5.61
CA ALA A 207 7.25 -5.87 -4.65
C ALA A 207 6.70 -4.51 -4.19
N PHE A 208 7.57 -3.54 -3.93
CA PHE A 208 7.15 -2.17 -3.59
C PHE A 208 6.40 -1.48 -4.74
N SER A 209 6.82 -1.70 -5.99
CA SER A 209 6.10 -1.21 -7.18
C SER A 209 4.70 -1.78 -7.27
N ILE A 210 4.54 -3.09 -6.99
CA ILE A 210 3.21 -3.74 -6.92
C ILE A 210 2.37 -3.13 -5.79
N MET A 211 2.95 -2.89 -4.61
CA MET A 211 2.25 -2.22 -3.49
C MET A 211 1.66 -0.87 -3.91
N CYS A 212 2.45 -0.05 -4.59
CA CYS A 212 1.99 1.26 -5.08
C CYS A 212 0.86 1.12 -6.11
N LYS A 213 0.99 0.15 -7.04
CA LYS A 213 -0.03 -0.13 -8.05
C LYS A 213 -1.34 -0.63 -7.42
N GLU A 214 -1.28 -1.61 -6.51
CA GLU A 214 -2.47 -2.14 -5.83
C GLU A 214 -3.21 -1.04 -5.06
N ARG A 215 -2.48 -0.20 -4.32
CA ARG A 215 -3.08 0.92 -3.60
C ARG A 215 -3.77 1.90 -4.54
N LEU A 216 -3.11 2.29 -5.63
CA LEU A 216 -3.71 3.18 -6.64
C LEU A 216 -4.98 2.56 -7.24
N THR A 217 -4.93 1.28 -7.61
CA THR A 217 -6.07 0.56 -8.16
C THR A 217 -7.23 0.50 -7.16
N ASN A 218 -6.95 0.23 -5.88
CA ASN A 218 -7.96 0.20 -4.83
C ASN A 218 -8.58 1.59 -4.59
N GLU A 219 -7.78 2.67 -4.64
CA GLU A 219 -8.30 4.04 -4.55
C GLU A 219 -9.19 4.39 -5.75
N LEU A 220 -8.77 4.01 -6.97
CA LEU A 220 -9.59 4.20 -8.18
C LEU A 220 -10.88 3.37 -8.12
N HIS A 221 -10.81 2.10 -7.71
CA HIS A 221 -12.00 1.27 -7.52
C HIS A 221 -12.96 1.87 -6.49
N ARG A 222 -12.42 2.43 -5.41
CA ARG A 222 -13.24 3.09 -4.37
C ARG A 222 -13.96 4.32 -4.94
N LEU A 223 -13.28 5.17 -5.73
CA LEU A 223 -13.87 6.35 -6.36
C LEU A 223 -14.97 5.99 -7.37
N VAL A 224 -14.79 4.87 -8.08
CA VAL A 224 -15.81 4.37 -9.02
C VAL A 224 -16.95 3.65 -8.31
N ARG A 225 -16.68 2.98 -7.18
CA ARG A 225 -17.66 2.15 -6.48
C ARG A 225 -18.64 2.96 -5.64
N TYR A 226 -18.19 4.00 -4.97
CA TYR A 226 -19.00 4.77 -4.03
C TYR A 226 -19.22 6.19 -4.50
N ASP A 227 -20.44 6.69 -4.29
CA ASP A 227 -20.79 8.10 -4.49
C ASP A 227 -20.03 8.96 -3.48
N SER A 228 -19.32 9.97 -3.97
CA SER A 228 -18.42 10.80 -3.16
C SER A 228 -19.15 11.67 -2.14
N LEU A 229 -20.41 12.00 -2.39
CA LEU A 229 -21.23 12.84 -1.52
C LEU A 229 -21.85 12.01 -0.39
N THR A 230 -22.48 10.88 -0.74
CA THR A 230 -23.33 10.10 0.16
C THR A 230 -22.64 8.87 0.77
N GLY A 231 -21.52 8.43 0.17
CA GLY A 231 -20.81 7.22 0.58
C GLY A 231 -21.56 5.92 0.31
N THR A 232 -22.69 5.96 -0.42
CA THR A 232 -23.42 4.79 -0.92
C THR A 232 -22.80 4.27 -2.21
N LEU A 233 -23.20 3.09 -2.68
CA LEU A 233 -22.75 2.59 -3.98
C LEU A 233 -23.17 3.55 -5.10
N ASN A 234 -22.29 3.76 -6.07
CA ASN A 234 -22.67 4.38 -7.33
C ASN A 234 -23.62 3.48 -8.13
N ARG A 235 -24.34 4.06 -9.07
CA ARG A 235 -25.32 3.37 -9.94
C ARG A 235 -24.77 2.09 -10.58
N ALA A 236 -23.57 2.12 -11.16
CA ALA A 236 -23.01 0.98 -11.89
C ALA A 236 -22.64 -0.20 -10.98
N PRO A 237 -21.90 -0.02 -9.86
CA PRO A 237 -21.65 -1.07 -8.87
C PRO A 237 -22.91 -1.63 -8.23
N TRP A 238 -23.87 -0.78 -7.87
CA TRP A 238 -25.15 -1.22 -7.33
C TRP A 238 -25.88 -2.11 -8.32
N ARG A 239 -25.95 -1.71 -9.59
CA ARG A 239 -26.61 -2.47 -10.65
C ARG A 239 -25.93 -3.81 -10.93
N ALA A 240 -24.60 -3.86 -10.84
CA ALA A 240 -23.85 -5.11 -10.97
C ALA A 240 -24.18 -6.09 -9.83
N GLU A 241 -24.27 -5.59 -8.59
CA GLU A 241 -24.65 -6.37 -7.42
C GLU A 241 -26.10 -6.86 -7.52
N PHE A 242 -27.00 -5.99 -7.91
CA PHE A 242 -28.40 -6.30 -8.19
C PHE A 242 -28.57 -7.41 -9.23
N ASN A 243 -27.93 -7.29 -10.40
CA ASN A 243 -27.95 -8.31 -11.43
C ASN A 243 -27.38 -9.65 -10.92
N SER A 244 -26.29 -9.62 -10.14
CA SER A 244 -25.70 -10.82 -9.57
C SER A 244 -26.64 -11.55 -8.58
N HIS A 245 -27.44 -10.81 -7.81
CA HIS A 245 -28.47 -11.42 -6.95
C HIS A 245 -29.57 -12.06 -7.79
N PHE A 246 -30.01 -11.40 -8.83
CA PHE A 246 -31.05 -11.87 -9.76
C PHE A 246 -30.62 -13.13 -10.50
N GLU A 247 -29.43 -13.13 -11.12
CA GLU A 247 -28.87 -14.27 -11.88
C GLU A 247 -28.64 -15.52 -11.01
N ARG A 248 -28.34 -15.34 -9.73
CA ARG A 248 -28.17 -16.45 -8.79
C ARG A 248 -29.49 -17.07 -8.34
N GLY A 249 -30.63 -16.57 -8.78
CA GLY A 249 -31.95 -17.05 -8.40
C GLY A 249 -32.24 -16.98 -6.90
N ARG A 250 -31.56 -16.10 -6.17
CA ARG A 250 -31.76 -15.93 -4.73
C ARG A 250 -32.96 -15.07 -4.47
N GLN A 251 -33.74 -15.41 -3.44
CA GLN A 251 -34.80 -14.53 -2.98
C GLN A 251 -34.22 -13.22 -2.45
N PHE A 252 -34.70 -12.10 -2.97
CA PHE A 252 -34.40 -10.76 -2.47
C PHE A 252 -35.52 -9.80 -2.89
N SER A 253 -35.64 -8.71 -2.17
CA SER A 253 -36.50 -7.59 -2.54
C SER A 253 -35.65 -6.35 -2.84
N VAL A 254 -36.20 -5.45 -3.63
CA VAL A 254 -35.61 -4.15 -3.96
C VAL A 254 -36.49 -3.05 -3.41
N LEU A 255 -35.88 -2.05 -2.77
CA LEU A 255 -36.53 -0.81 -2.44
C LEU A 255 -35.95 0.27 -3.35
N LEU A 256 -36.83 1.05 -3.97
CA LEU A 256 -36.48 2.30 -4.66
C LEU A 256 -37.06 3.43 -3.83
N PHE A 257 -36.30 4.49 -3.61
CA PHE A 257 -36.82 5.67 -2.95
C PHE A 257 -36.25 6.96 -3.53
N ASP A 258 -37.06 7.99 -3.43
CA ASP A 258 -36.78 9.35 -3.90
C ASP A 258 -37.07 10.34 -2.78
N ILE A 259 -36.35 11.46 -2.74
CA ILE A 259 -36.51 12.49 -1.71
C ILE A 259 -37.60 13.47 -2.13
N ASP A 260 -38.68 13.51 -1.36
CA ASP A 260 -39.81 14.36 -1.67
C ASP A 260 -39.41 15.84 -1.70
N HIS A 261 -39.83 16.53 -2.76
CA HIS A 261 -39.62 17.98 -2.95
C HIS A 261 -38.13 18.42 -2.88
N PHE A 262 -37.16 17.55 -3.21
CA PHE A 262 -35.74 17.85 -3.12
C PHE A 262 -35.32 19.11 -3.87
N LYS A 263 -35.90 19.34 -5.05
CA LYS A 263 -35.68 20.58 -5.82
C LYS A 263 -36.07 21.82 -5.00
N SER A 264 -37.18 21.77 -4.28
CA SER A 264 -37.64 22.90 -3.45
C SER A 264 -36.67 23.21 -2.32
N VAL A 265 -36.02 22.19 -1.74
CA VAL A 265 -34.96 22.37 -0.76
C VAL A 265 -33.77 23.10 -1.38
N ASN A 266 -33.33 22.67 -2.56
CA ASN A 266 -32.23 23.33 -3.27
C ASN A 266 -32.54 24.78 -3.62
N ASP A 267 -33.78 25.04 -4.13
CA ASP A 267 -34.22 26.36 -4.54
C ASP A 267 -34.34 27.34 -3.35
N ALA A 268 -34.79 26.84 -2.17
CA ALA A 268 -35.01 27.65 -0.98
C ALA A 268 -33.72 27.87 -0.15
N TYR A 269 -32.85 26.85 -0.01
CA TYR A 269 -31.72 26.84 0.93
C TYR A 269 -30.35 26.65 0.26
N GLY A 270 -30.34 26.52 -1.07
CA GLY A 270 -29.11 26.32 -1.85
C GLY A 270 -28.65 24.85 -1.91
N HIS A 271 -27.75 24.57 -2.86
CA HIS A 271 -27.25 23.21 -3.12
C HIS A 271 -26.51 22.60 -1.92
N SER A 272 -25.86 23.39 -1.08
CA SER A 272 -25.20 22.89 0.11
C SER A 272 -26.18 22.31 1.16
N ALA A 273 -27.40 22.86 1.22
CA ALA A 273 -28.48 22.31 2.05
C ALA A 273 -29.01 20.98 1.46
N GLY A 274 -29.19 20.91 0.13
CA GLY A 274 -29.52 19.67 -0.55
C GLY A 274 -28.46 18.57 -0.36
N ASP A 275 -27.18 18.92 -0.40
CA ASP A 275 -26.10 17.99 -0.11
C ASP A 275 -26.18 17.44 1.32
N ALA A 276 -26.47 18.28 2.30
CA ALA A 276 -26.68 17.87 3.70
C ALA A 276 -27.90 16.93 3.86
N VAL A 277 -28.96 17.17 3.12
CA VAL A 277 -30.15 16.28 3.07
C VAL A 277 -29.77 14.93 2.49
N LEU A 278 -29.10 14.89 1.32
CA LEU A 278 -28.65 13.66 0.68
C LEU A 278 -27.75 12.84 1.60
N GLN A 279 -26.79 13.48 2.26
CA GLN A 279 -25.88 12.84 3.21
C GLN A 279 -26.60 12.25 4.43
N SER A 280 -27.54 12.98 5.00
CA SER A 280 -28.28 12.56 6.19
C SER A 280 -29.19 11.37 5.89
N ILE A 281 -29.90 11.37 4.77
CA ILE A 281 -30.79 10.29 4.37
C ILE A 281 -29.95 9.05 3.99
N ALA A 282 -28.86 9.22 3.25
CA ALA A 282 -27.96 8.13 2.90
C ALA A 282 -27.33 7.49 4.16
N ALA A 283 -26.96 8.28 5.16
CA ALA A 283 -26.45 7.78 6.43
C ALA A 283 -27.52 6.96 7.18
N CYS A 284 -28.76 7.45 7.24
CA CYS A 284 -29.89 6.73 7.83
C CYS A 284 -30.15 5.42 7.08
N ALA A 285 -30.15 5.42 5.74
CA ALA A 285 -30.30 4.22 4.93
C ALA A 285 -29.19 3.21 5.19
N ARG A 286 -27.94 3.64 5.28
CA ARG A 286 -26.78 2.76 5.55
C ARG A 286 -26.84 2.13 6.95
N VAL A 287 -27.37 2.81 7.95
CA VAL A 287 -27.58 2.24 9.29
C VAL A 287 -28.56 1.06 9.23
N LEU A 288 -29.63 1.17 8.45
CA LEU A 288 -30.68 0.15 8.36
C LEU A 288 -30.35 -0.98 7.39
N PHE A 289 -29.75 -0.67 6.24
CA PHE A 289 -29.55 -1.59 5.12
C PHE A 289 -28.08 -1.96 4.86
N GLY A 290 -27.13 -1.32 5.53
CA GLY A 290 -25.69 -1.55 5.35
C GLY A 290 -25.17 -1.04 4.01
N GLU A 291 -24.19 -1.75 3.47
CA GLU A 291 -23.48 -1.39 2.23
C GLU A 291 -24.29 -1.66 0.92
N ARG A 292 -25.56 -2.04 1.02
CA ARG A 292 -26.41 -2.40 -0.14
C ARG A 292 -27.23 -1.25 -0.68
N VAL A 293 -27.02 -0.06 -0.16
CA VAL A 293 -27.64 1.18 -0.60
C VAL A 293 -26.85 1.74 -1.76
N GLY A 294 -27.53 2.08 -2.86
CA GLY A 294 -26.94 2.73 -4.03
C GLY A 294 -27.65 4.02 -4.39
N ARG A 295 -26.90 5.02 -4.83
CA ARG A 295 -27.45 6.25 -5.42
C ARG A 295 -27.52 6.06 -6.94
N LEU A 296 -28.73 6.11 -7.48
CA LEU A 296 -28.96 5.89 -8.92
C LEU A 296 -28.78 7.18 -9.73
N GLY A 297 -29.02 8.33 -9.13
CA GLY A 297 -28.83 9.66 -9.73
C GLY A 297 -29.65 10.72 -8.98
N GLY A 298 -29.18 11.97 -8.95
CA GLY A 298 -29.90 13.05 -8.28
C GLY A 298 -30.28 12.72 -6.84
N GLU A 299 -31.58 12.66 -6.58
CA GLU A 299 -32.22 12.29 -5.30
C GLU A 299 -32.70 10.83 -5.24
N GLU A 300 -32.46 10.01 -6.29
CA GLU A 300 -32.93 8.64 -6.40
C GLU A 300 -31.93 7.64 -5.78
N PHE A 301 -32.45 6.76 -4.96
CA PHE A 301 -31.69 5.70 -4.30
C PHE A 301 -32.37 4.33 -4.45
N ALA A 302 -31.55 3.28 -4.35
CA ALA A 302 -32.02 1.91 -4.38
C ALA A 302 -31.33 1.06 -3.30
N VAL A 303 -32.05 0.07 -2.80
CA VAL A 303 -31.56 -0.86 -1.77
C VAL A 303 -31.84 -2.30 -2.18
N ILE A 304 -30.85 -3.18 -2.03
CA ILE A 304 -31.03 -4.62 -2.17
C ILE A 304 -31.23 -5.21 -0.79
N VAL A 305 -32.36 -5.93 -0.59
CA VAL A 305 -32.68 -6.60 0.68
C VAL A 305 -32.70 -8.11 0.45
N PRO A 306 -31.61 -8.82 0.75
CA PRO A 306 -31.49 -10.26 0.51
C PRO A 306 -32.34 -11.07 1.47
N ALA A 307 -32.80 -12.24 0.98
CA ALA A 307 -33.53 -13.25 1.75
C ALA A 307 -34.78 -12.72 2.49
N MET A 308 -35.44 -11.72 1.88
CA MET A 308 -36.63 -11.10 2.42
C MET A 308 -37.76 -11.15 1.41
N SER A 309 -38.99 -11.43 1.88
CA SER A 309 -40.22 -11.30 1.11
C SER A 309 -40.63 -9.85 0.98
N GLU A 310 -41.45 -9.52 -0.01
CA GLU A 310 -41.97 -8.18 -0.24
C GLU A 310 -42.63 -7.57 1.01
N SER A 311 -43.48 -8.33 1.72
CA SER A 311 -44.15 -7.84 2.93
C SER A 311 -43.18 -7.43 4.03
N ARG A 312 -42.14 -8.20 4.27
CA ARG A 312 -41.10 -7.87 5.26
C ARG A 312 -40.22 -6.71 4.81
N ALA A 313 -39.92 -6.65 3.53
CA ALA A 313 -39.16 -5.54 2.93
C ALA A 313 -39.97 -4.23 2.99
N LEU A 314 -41.29 -4.31 2.82
CA LEU A 314 -42.19 -3.17 2.98
C LEU A 314 -42.23 -2.67 4.43
N GLU A 315 -42.32 -3.58 5.42
CA GLU A 315 -42.22 -3.18 6.84
C GLU A 315 -40.91 -2.46 7.16
N LEU A 316 -39.80 -2.94 6.60
CA LEU A 316 -38.50 -2.32 6.79
C LEU A 316 -38.41 -0.98 6.07
N GLY A 317 -38.99 -0.87 4.87
CA GLY A 317 -39.12 0.37 4.11
C GLY A 317 -39.93 1.41 4.85
N GLU A 318 -41.05 1.03 5.49
CA GLU A 318 -41.87 1.95 6.26
C GLU A 318 -41.18 2.43 7.54
N ARG A 319 -40.42 1.54 8.21
CA ARG A 319 -39.54 1.96 9.31
C ARG A 319 -38.50 2.98 8.87
N PHE A 320 -37.92 2.79 7.67
CA PHE A 320 -36.96 3.73 7.10
C PHE A 320 -37.63 5.07 6.78
N ARG A 321 -38.81 5.04 6.14
CA ARG A 321 -39.58 6.24 5.82
C ARG A 321 -39.93 7.06 7.07
N SER A 322 -40.36 6.38 8.14
CA SER A 322 -40.62 7.02 9.44
C SER A 322 -39.32 7.61 10.03
N ALA A 323 -38.24 6.86 10.01
CA ALA A 323 -36.95 7.36 10.53
C ALA A 323 -36.47 8.61 9.77
N VAL A 324 -36.68 8.68 8.44
CA VAL A 324 -36.34 9.86 7.63
C VAL A 324 -37.24 11.04 8.02
N SER A 325 -38.53 10.84 8.21
CA SER A 325 -39.45 11.93 8.60
C SER A 325 -39.12 12.55 9.97
N ASP A 326 -38.49 11.77 10.85
CA ASP A 326 -38.06 12.20 12.19
C ASP A 326 -36.65 12.86 12.18
N LEU A 327 -35.92 12.79 11.04
CA LEU A 327 -34.59 13.39 10.94
C LEU A 327 -34.66 14.91 11.08
N LYS A 328 -33.84 15.45 11.95
CA LYS A 328 -33.55 16.88 12.04
C LYS A 328 -32.21 17.17 11.36
N ILE A 329 -32.26 17.68 10.16
CA ILE A 329 -31.07 17.96 9.37
C ILE A 329 -30.66 19.42 9.62
N VAL A 330 -29.56 19.60 10.34
CA VAL A 330 -29.06 20.94 10.69
C VAL A 330 -28.17 21.45 9.56
N HIS A 331 -28.51 22.60 8.99
CA HIS A 331 -27.71 23.30 7.99
C HIS A 331 -27.59 24.80 8.38
N GLY A 332 -26.44 25.22 8.83
CA GLY A 332 -26.22 26.56 9.38
C GLY A 332 -27.09 26.80 10.62
N SER A 333 -27.98 27.83 10.60
CA SER A 333 -28.97 28.15 11.66
C SER A 333 -30.30 27.45 11.46
N GLU A 334 -30.51 26.77 10.34
CA GLU A 334 -31.78 26.17 9.93
C GLU A 334 -31.85 24.68 10.27
N THR A 335 -33.06 24.21 10.60
CA THR A 335 -33.35 22.79 10.74
C THR A 335 -34.29 22.38 9.61
N LEU A 336 -33.82 21.53 8.72
CA LEU A 336 -34.56 21.03 7.57
C LEU A 336 -35.23 19.70 7.92
N ASN A 337 -36.49 19.55 7.48
CA ASN A 337 -37.22 18.29 7.54
C ASN A 337 -37.60 17.91 6.12
N THR A 338 -37.52 16.63 5.79
CA THR A 338 -37.92 16.10 4.51
C THR A 338 -38.51 14.71 4.68
N THR A 339 -39.22 14.24 3.68
CA THR A 339 -39.76 12.88 3.60
C THR A 339 -39.23 12.18 2.37
N ILE A 340 -39.50 10.89 2.26
CA ILE A 340 -39.19 10.08 1.07
C ILE A 340 -40.43 9.33 0.60
N SER A 341 -40.56 9.21 -0.70
CA SER A 341 -41.45 8.25 -1.35
C SER A 341 -40.67 6.98 -1.64
N LEU A 342 -41.21 5.81 -1.32
CA LEU A 342 -40.56 4.53 -1.57
C LEU A 342 -41.50 3.51 -2.20
N GLY A 343 -40.93 2.69 -3.09
CA GLY A 343 -41.56 1.50 -3.67
C GLY A 343 -40.78 0.25 -3.31
N VAL A 344 -41.46 -0.87 -3.17
CA VAL A 344 -40.85 -2.18 -2.86
C VAL A 344 -41.36 -3.20 -3.88
N ALA A 345 -40.44 -4.01 -4.40
CA ALA A 345 -40.78 -5.16 -5.25
C ALA A 345 -39.94 -6.39 -4.87
N ASP A 346 -40.53 -7.57 -4.91
CA ASP A 346 -39.84 -8.86 -4.73
C ASP A 346 -39.29 -9.34 -6.09
N ALA A 347 -38.13 -9.92 -6.11
CA ALA A 347 -37.54 -10.51 -7.32
C ALA A 347 -38.29 -11.73 -7.85
N ILE A 348 -39.13 -12.35 -7.03
CA ILE A 348 -39.92 -13.52 -7.40
C ILE A 348 -40.98 -13.14 -8.45
N GLY A 349 -41.02 -13.86 -9.57
CA GLY A 349 -42.03 -13.68 -10.63
C GLY A 349 -41.59 -12.72 -11.74
N PHE A 350 -40.42 -12.13 -11.66
CA PHE A 350 -39.88 -11.32 -12.76
C PHE A 350 -38.88 -12.14 -13.59
N GLU A 351 -39.01 -12.02 -14.91
CA GLU A 351 -38.11 -12.69 -15.87
C GLU A 351 -36.83 -11.89 -16.13
N ASN A 352 -36.85 -10.59 -15.87
CA ASN A 352 -35.67 -9.72 -16.07
C ASN A 352 -35.62 -8.55 -15.09
N THR A 353 -34.43 -8.03 -14.94
CA THR A 353 -34.12 -6.95 -13.99
C THR A 353 -34.75 -5.61 -14.34
N LYS A 354 -35.11 -5.37 -15.63
CA LYS A 354 -35.70 -4.11 -16.05
C LYS A 354 -37.15 -4.00 -15.60
N ASP A 355 -37.90 -5.10 -15.67
CA ASP A 355 -39.30 -5.12 -15.27
C ASP A 355 -39.44 -5.06 -13.75
N LEU A 356 -38.55 -5.72 -13.00
CA LEU A 356 -38.47 -5.61 -11.56
C LEU A 356 -38.21 -4.16 -11.06
N LEU A 357 -37.42 -3.38 -11.78
CA LEU A 357 -37.14 -1.98 -11.41
C LEU A 357 -38.24 -0.99 -11.86
N LYS A 358 -39.25 -1.45 -12.59
CA LYS A 358 -40.39 -0.64 -13.00
C LYS A 358 -41.66 -0.93 -12.20
N ALA A 359 -41.69 -2.06 -11.54
CA ALA A 359 -42.78 -2.48 -10.69
C ALA A 359 -42.85 -1.66 -9.41
#